data_abbb0e8e5e28ad6161a8270674536068
#
_entry.id   abbb0e8e5e28ad6161a8270674536068
#
_cell.length_a   1.000
_cell.length_b   1.000
_cell.length_c   1.000
_cell.angle_alpha   90.00
_cell.angle_beta   90.00
_cell.angle_gamma   90.00
#
_symmetry.space_group_name_H-M   'P 1'
#
loop_
_entity.id
_entity.type
_entity.pdbx_description
1 polymer ?
#
loop_
_entity_poly.entity_id
_entity_poly.type
_entity_poly.pdbx_seq_one_letter_code
_entity_poly.pdbx_strand_id
1 'polypeptide(L)'
;DWLGTFSGSSLVYLISFFAVLALAIFSAVAVPYVYDVTDTLRHALASVGPFGVGIFVFLERALEPFGLHHLLYMPIYYDNLVINDGIYATWSSLLPILSHSTRPLNELAPWAGFTATGWVKVFGLPAIAAAFYSTAKPERRAGLRVILAPAIIASVVCGVTEPLEFLFMFTHPGLFLLYAVLSSCLATAMNLFGIVGIFSGGLM
;
A
#
# COMPACT_ATOMS: atom_id res chain seq x y z
N ASP A 1 41.33 15.53 -27.17
CA ASP A 1 40.45 14.36 -26.94
C ASP A 1 39.00 14.80 -26.70
N TRP A 2 38.25 15.06 -27.79
CA TRP A 2 36.84 15.41 -27.67
C TRP A 2 36.00 14.27 -27.04
N LEU A 3 36.42 13.01 -27.12
CA LEU A 3 35.83 11.86 -26.45
C LEU A 3 36.02 11.89 -24.92
N GLY A 4 37.01 12.62 -24.40
CA GLY A 4 37.18 12.81 -22.97
C GLY A 4 36.04 13.54 -22.29
N THR A 5 35.26 14.35 -23.07
CA THR A 5 34.05 15.01 -22.58
C THR A 5 32.95 14.01 -22.21
N PHE A 6 32.98 12.81 -22.79
CA PHE A 6 32.02 11.74 -22.53
C PHE A 6 32.54 10.68 -21.53
N SER A 7 33.67 10.96 -20.87
CA SER A 7 34.20 10.07 -19.84
C SER A 7 33.68 10.43 -18.44
N GLY A 8 33.70 9.45 -17.55
CA GLY A 8 33.31 9.68 -16.15
C GLY A 8 31.85 10.07 -15.92
N SER A 9 31.62 11.01 -15.03
CA SER A 9 30.27 11.46 -14.63
C SER A 9 29.48 12.13 -15.74
N SER A 10 30.16 12.82 -16.69
CA SER A 10 29.50 13.52 -17.81
C SER A 10 28.74 12.58 -18.72
N LEU A 11 29.30 11.40 -19.00
CA LEU A 11 28.63 10.38 -19.81
C LEU A 11 27.39 9.82 -19.07
N VAL A 12 27.50 9.63 -17.76
CA VAL A 12 26.38 9.17 -16.95
C VAL A 12 25.22 10.15 -16.97
N TYR A 13 25.51 11.48 -16.84
CA TYR A 13 24.47 12.49 -16.92
C TYR A 13 23.79 12.54 -18.30
N LEU A 14 24.56 12.41 -19.38
CA LEU A 14 24.02 12.40 -20.75
C LEU A 14 23.11 11.19 -20.98
N ILE A 15 23.56 9.99 -20.60
CA ILE A 15 22.78 8.76 -20.72
C ILE A 15 21.52 8.85 -19.85
N SER A 16 21.64 9.32 -18.60
CA SER A 16 20.52 9.49 -17.68
C SER A 16 19.47 10.48 -18.22
N PHE A 17 19.90 11.59 -18.84
CA PHE A 17 18.99 12.55 -19.44
C PHE A 17 18.11 11.91 -20.53
N PHE A 18 18.72 11.18 -21.47
CA PHE A 18 17.94 10.52 -22.52
C PHE A 18 17.09 9.36 -21.99
N ALA A 19 17.57 8.62 -21.02
CA ALA A 19 16.82 7.55 -20.36
C ALA A 19 15.58 8.10 -19.63
N VAL A 20 15.75 9.18 -18.87
CA VAL A 20 14.63 9.84 -18.16
C VAL A 20 13.64 10.46 -19.15
N LEU A 21 14.14 11.08 -20.23
CA LEU A 21 13.27 11.63 -21.27
C LEU A 21 12.44 10.53 -21.95
N ALA A 22 13.06 9.41 -22.31
CA ALA A 22 12.35 8.27 -22.87
C ALA A 22 11.31 7.70 -21.89
N LEU A 23 11.67 7.58 -20.61
CA LEU A 23 10.76 7.14 -19.55
C LEU A 23 9.59 8.12 -19.36
N ALA A 24 9.84 9.43 -19.41
CA ALA A 24 8.80 10.46 -19.32
C ALA A 24 7.80 10.38 -20.48
N ILE A 25 8.30 10.22 -21.72
CA ILE A 25 7.43 10.04 -22.91
C ILE A 25 6.62 8.74 -22.78
N PHE A 26 7.27 7.63 -22.39
CA PHE A 26 6.57 6.37 -22.14
C PHE A 26 5.48 6.53 -21.09
N SER A 27 5.78 7.18 -19.97
CA SER A 27 4.82 7.42 -18.89
C SER A 27 3.64 8.28 -19.36
N ALA A 28 3.90 9.32 -20.14
CA ALA A 28 2.84 10.18 -20.69
C ALA A 28 1.84 9.42 -21.58
N VAL A 29 2.31 8.38 -22.28
CA VAL A 29 1.46 7.50 -23.10
C VAL A 29 0.80 6.42 -22.25
N ALA A 30 1.51 5.84 -21.28
CA ALA A 30 1.05 4.68 -20.49
C ALA A 30 0.04 5.07 -19.40
N VAL A 31 0.21 6.23 -18.76
CA VAL A 31 -0.61 6.67 -17.62
C VAL A 31 -2.11 6.69 -17.93
N PRO A 32 -2.62 7.23 -19.05
CA PRO A 32 -4.04 7.17 -19.36
C PRO A 32 -4.61 5.74 -19.35
N TYR A 33 -3.87 4.78 -19.92
CA TYR A 33 -4.31 3.37 -19.91
C TYR A 33 -4.33 2.78 -18.51
N VAL A 34 -3.39 3.18 -17.65
CA VAL A 34 -3.40 2.75 -16.22
C VAL A 34 -4.65 3.28 -15.53
N TYR A 35 -5.03 4.54 -15.78
CA TYR A 35 -6.25 5.12 -15.22
C TYR A 35 -7.50 4.38 -15.71
N ASP A 36 -7.63 4.09 -17.00
CA ASP A 36 -8.76 3.35 -17.56
C ASP A 36 -8.90 1.95 -16.94
N VAL A 37 -7.77 1.23 -16.79
CA VAL A 37 -7.73 -0.09 -16.15
C VAL A 37 -8.12 0.01 -14.68
N THR A 38 -7.60 1.00 -13.96
CA THR A 38 -7.90 1.19 -12.53
C THR A 38 -9.35 1.59 -12.33
N ASP A 39 -9.94 2.42 -13.19
CA ASP A 39 -11.35 2.79 -13.12
C ASP A 39 -12.27 1.59 -13.40
N THR A 40 -11.97 0.82 -14.42
CA THR A 40 -12.70 -0.43 -14.71
C THR A 40 -12.63 -1.39 -13.53
N LEU A 41 -11.45 -1.60 -12.96
CA LEU A 41 -11.25 -2.45 -11.80
C LEU A 41 -12.03 -1.94 -10.58
N ARG A 42 -12.01 -0.63 -10.32
CA ARG A 42 -12.77 0.00 -9.24
C ARG A 42 -14.27 -0.28 -9.35
N HIS A 43 -14.84 -0.07 -10.54
CA HIS A 43 -16.27 -0.35 -10.77
C HIS A 43 -16.60 -1.82 -10.53
N ALA A 44 -15.76 -2.73 -11.03
CA ALA A 44 -15.91 -4.16 -10.79
C ALA A 44 -15.83 -4.50 -9.30
N LEU A 45 -14.86 -3.95 -8.57
CA LEU A 45 -14.69 -4.18 -7.13
C LEU A 45 -15.86 -3.59 -6.33
N ALA A 46 -16.31 -2.38 -6.65
CA ALA A 46 -17.45 -1.75 -5.98
C ALA A 46 -18.73 -2.55 -6.13
N SER A 47 -18.94 -3.21 -7.28
CA SER A 47 -20.15 -4.01 -7.53
C SER A 47 -20.25 -5.26 -6.66
N VAL A 48 -19.13 -5.75 -6.10
CA VAL A 48 -19.07 -6.97 -5.25
C VAL A 48 -19.09 -6.61 -3.74
N GLY A 49 -19.23 -5.33 -3.41
CA GLY A 49 -19.35 -4.84 -2.03
C GLY A 49 -18.14 -5.19 -1.15
N PRO A 50 -18.35 -5.71 0.08
CA PRO A 50 -17.26 -6.04 1.01
C PRO A 50 -16.20 -6.99 0.47
N PHE A 51 -16.58 -7.91 -0.41
CA PHE A 51 -15.64 -8.80 -1.07
C PHE A 51 -14.72 -8.06 -2.04
N GLY A 52 -15.21 -6.98 -2.66
CA GLY A 52 -14.39 -6.12 -3.50
C GLY A 52 -13.27 -5.42 -2.73
N VAL A 53 -13.53 -5.02 -1.49
CA VAL A 53 -12.51 -4.49 -0.57
C VAL A 53 -11.42 -5.54 -0.32
N GLY A 54 -11.82 -6.79 -0.05
CA GLY A 54 -10.87 -7.89 0.14
C GLY A 54 -10.03 -8.16 -1.10
N ILE A 55 -10.63 -8.21 -2.28
CA ILE A 55 -9.93 -8.42 -3.55
C ILE A 55 -8.94 -7.26 -3.78
N PHE A 56 -9.35 -6.03 -3.52
CA PHE A 56 -8.47 -4.86 -3.63
C PHE A 56 -7.24 -4.99 -2.73
N VAL A 57 -7.43 -5.33 -1.45
CA VAL A 57 -6.34 -5.52 -0.48
C VAL A 57 -5.42 -6.65 -0.92
N PHE A 58 -5.97 -7.75 -1.43
CA PHE A 58 -5.16 -8.85 -1.98
C PHE A 58 -4.30 -8.39 -3.15
N LEU A 59 -4.89 -7.68 -4.11
CA LEU A 59 -4.17 -7.17 -5.29
C LEU A 59 -3.09 -6.17 -4.89
N GLU A 60 -3.38 -5.27 -3.95
CA GLU A 60 -2.40 -4.31 -3.43
C GLU A 60 -1.18 -5.04 -2.87
N ARG A 61 -1.38 -6.06 -2.00
CA ARG A 61 -0.29 -6.87 -1.46
C ARG A 61 0.41 -7.68 -2.54
N ALA A 62 -0.32 -8.34 -3.45
CA ALA A 62 0.27 -9.16 -4.51
C ALA A 62 1.12 -8.36 -5.51
N LEU A 63 0.82 -7.07 -5.71
CA LEU A 63 1.56 -6.18 -6.59
C LEU A 63 2.77 -5.51 -5.90
N GLU A 64 2.87 -5.59 -4.58
CA GLU A 64 3.92 -4.96 -3.79
C GLU A 64 5.34 -5.42 -4.15
N PRO A 65 5.62 -6.74 -4.38
CA PRO A 65 6.94 -7.22 -4.81
C PRO A 65 7.45 -6.59 -6.10
N PHE A 66 6.52 -6.15 -6.94
CA PHE A 66 6.81 -5.53 -8.24
C PHE A 66 6.83 -4.00 -8.18
N GLY A 67 6.52 -3.38 -7.02
CA GLY A 67 6.35 -1.93 -6.88
C GLY A 67 5.12 -1.37 -7.60
N LEU A 68 4.25 -2.23 -8.14
CA LEU A 68 3.09 -1.83 -8.94
C LEU A 68 1.86 -1.47 -8.10
N HIS A 69 1.86 -1.75 -6.80
CA HIS A 69 0.75 -1.44 -5.89
C HIS A 69 0.43 0.06 -5.85
N HIS A 70 1.43 0.94 -6.04
CA HIS A 70 1.21 2.38 -6.16
C HIS A 70 0.30 2.75 -7.34
N LEU A 71 0.44 2.08 -8.48
CA LEU A 71 -0.42 2.31 -9.64
C LEU A 71 -1.88 1.94 -9.37
N LEU A 72 -2.10 0.97 -8.47
CA LEU A 72 -3.43 0.52 -8.10
C LEU A 72 -4.10 1.49 -7.12
N TYR A 73 -3.43 1.86 -6.02
CA TYR A 73 -4.10 2.60 -4.95
C TYR A 73 -4.04 4.12 -5.10
N MET A 74 -2.99 4.69 -5.73
CA MET A 74 -2.85 6.16 -5.81
C MET A 74 -4.02 6.85 -6.48
N PRO A 75 -4.54 6.38 -7.63
CA PRO A 75 -5.72 6.98 -8.24
C PRO A 75 -6.98 6.87 -7.37
N ILE A 76 -7.07 5.83 -6.55
CA ILE A 76 -8.21 5.62 -5.64
C ILE A 76 -8.11 6.53 -4.42
N TYR A 77 -6.91 6.70 -3.86
CA TYR A 77 -6.71 7.43 -2.61
C TYR A 77 -6.66 8.95 -2.79
N TYR A 78 -6.04 9.42 -3.87
CA TYR A 78 -5.68 10.83 -4.05
C TYR A 78 -6.34 11.51 -5.24
N ASP A 79 -7.00 10.77 -6.14
CA ASP A 79 -7.62 11.32 -7.32
C ASP A 79 -9.14 11.11 -7.32
N ASN A 80 -9.84 11.73 -8.27
CA ASN A 80 -11.29 11.74 -8.39
C ASN A 80 -11.92 10.39 -8.80
N LEU A 81 -11.17 9.29 -8.74
CA LEU A 81 -11.59 8.01 -9.30
C LEU A 81 -12.75 7.38 -8.51
N VAL A 82 -12.76 7.50 -7.19
CA VAL A 82 -13.78 6.90 -6.29
C VAL A 82 -14.73 7.96 -5.77
N ILE A 83 -14.19 9.10 -5.37
CA ILE A 83 -14.92 10.25 -4.86
C ILE A 83 -14.14 11.51 -5.25
N ASN A 84 -14.87 12.60 -5.50
CA ASN A 84 -14.24 13.88 -5.80
C ASN A 84 -13.21 14.24 -4.72
N ASP A 85 -12.07 14.74 -5.14
CA ASP A 85 -10.94 15.11 -4.29
C ASP A 85 -10.18 13.92 -3.65
N GLY A 86 -10.56 12.69 -3.99
CA GLY A 86 -9.95 11.48 -3.43
C GLY A 86 -10.41 11.12 -2.02
N ILE A 87 -10.12 9.89 -1.61
CA ILE A 87 -10.58 9.34 -0.33
C ILE A 87 -10.00 10.13 0.86
N TYR A 88 -8.74 10.50 0.81
CA TYR A 88 -8.06 11.15 1.95
C TYR A 88 -8.59 12.56 2.21
N ALA A 89 -8.72 13.38 1.18
CA ALA A 89 -9.21 14.75 1.32
C ALA A 89 -10.68 14.75 1.77
N THR A 90 -11.51 13.88 1.15
CA THR A 90 -12.91 13.77 1.52
C THR A 90 -13.08 13.25 2.94
N TRP A 91 -12.32 12.24 3.37
CA TRP A 91 -12.37 11.77 4.76
C TRP A 91 -12.03 12.88 5.74
N SER A 92 -10.96 13.64 5.49
CA SER A 92 -10.54 14.74 6.35
C SER A 92 -11.61 15.83 6.48
N SER A 93 -12.30 16.15 5.38
CA SER A 93 -13.38 17.14 5.37
C SER A 93 -14.64 16.66 6.10
N LEU A 94 -14.91 15.36 6.04
CA LEU A 94 -16.09 14.75 6.68
C LEU A 94 -15.85 14.33 8.14
N LEU A 95 -14.61 14.33 8.61
CA LEU A 95 -14.25 13.87 9.96
C LEU A 95 -15.07 14.51 11.08
N PRO A 96 -15.37 15.84 11.09
CA PRO A 96 -16.23 16.44 12.09
C PRO A 96 -17.65 15.86 12.10
N ILE A 97 -18.20 15.52 10.94
CA ILE A 97 -19.55 14.93 10.79
C ILE A 97 -19.51 13.46 11.23
N LEU A 98 -18.52 12.72 10.76
CA LEU A 98 -18.37 11.28 11.05
C LEU A 98 -18.14 11.01 12.54
N SER A 99 -17.38 11.88 13.23
CA SER A 99 -17.06 11.74 14.66
C SER A 99 -18.28 11.91 15.59
N HIS A 100 -19.32 12.60 15.15
CA HIS A 100 -20.55 12.80 15.90
C HIS A 100 -21.72 11.91 15.45
N SER A 101 -21.52 11.11 14.41
CA SER A 101 -22.57 10.25 13.89
C SER A 101 -22.74 8.99 14.75
N THR A 102 -24.00 8.60 14.96
CA THR A 102 -24.37 7.32 15.58
C THR A 102 -24.65 6.22 14.54
N ARG A 103 -24.62 6.57 13.25
CA ARG A 103 -24.80 5.61 12.16
C ARG A 103 -23.49 4.87 11.87
N PRO A 104 -23.55 3.62 11.39
CA PRO A 104 -22.37 2.87 10.97
C PRO A 104 -21.58 3.64 9.91
N LEU A 105 -20.24 3.68 10.06
CA LEU A 105 -19.38 4.45 9.16
C LEU A 105 -19.37 3.91 7.73
N ASN A 106 -19.58 2.61 7.54
CA ASN A 106 -19.67 2.00 6.21
C ASN A 106 -20.94 2.46 5.43
N GLU A 107 -21.99 2.93 6.11
CA GLU A 107 -23.14 3.53 5.45
C GLU A 107 -22.88 4.98 5.03
N LEU A 108 -22.10 5.72 5.83
CA LEU A 108 -21.76 7.12 5.60
C LEU A 108 -20.60 7.30 4.63
N ALA A 109 -19.63 6.40 4.68
CA ALA A 109 -18.39 6.43 3.88
C ALA A 109 -18.03 5.03 3.36
N PRO A 110 -18.86 4.41 2.51
CA PRO A 110 -18.61 3.04 2.01
C PRO A 110 -17.30 2.94 1.22
N TRP A 111 -16.89 4.01 0.57
CA TRP A 111 -15.64 4.14 -0.15
C TRP A 111 -14.39 4.06 0.75
N ALA A 112 -14.50 4.35 2.05
CA ALA A 112 -13.40 4.24 2.99
C ALA A 112 -12.98 2.78 3.29
N GLY A 113 -13.74 1.81 2.82
CA GLY A 113 -13.35 0.39 2.86
C GLY A 113 -12.09 0.10 2.08
N PHE A 114 -11.82 0.82 0.98
CA PHE A 114 -10.60 0.62 0.18
C PHE A 114 -9.30 1.01 0.92
N THR A 115 -9.38 1.70 2.06
CA THR A 115 -8.21 2.01 2.91
C THR A 115 -7.98 1.00 4.03
N ALA A 116 -8.65 -0.15 3.99
CA ALA A 116 -8.57 -1.20 5.02
C ALA A 116 -7.18 -1.86 5.16
N THR A 117 -6.26 -1.64 4.22
CA THR A 117 -4.85 -2.09 4.32
C THR A 117 -4.13 -1.54 5.53
N GLY A 118 -4.52 -0.39 6.03
CA GLY A 118 -3.91 0.25 7.20
C GLY A 118 -3.96 -0.58 8.48
N TRP A 119 -4.98 -1.40 8.68
CA TRP A 119 -5.09 -2.26 9.86
C TRP A 119 -3.97 -3.29 9.94
N VAL A 120 -3.55 -3.82 8.79
CA VAL A 120 -2.44 -4.76 8.73
C VAL A 120 -1.12 -4.09 9.10
N LYS A 121 -0.94 -2.84 8.71
CA LYS A 121 0.26 -2.02 9.02
C LYS A 121 0.42 -1.80 10.52
N VAL A 122 -0.69 -1.54 11.21
CA VAL A 122 -0.69 -1.20 12.64
C VAL A 122 -0.69 -2.44 13.54
N PHE A 123 -1.38 -3.52 13.15
CA PHE A 123 -1.56 -4.71 13.99
C PHE A 123 -0.94 -5.98 13.41
N GLY A 124 -1.13 -6.25 12.13
CA GLY A 124 -0.72 -7.51 11.49
C GLY A 124 0.80 -7.65 11.41
N LEU A 125 1.48 -6.67 10.85
CA LEU A 125 2.93 -6.72 10.69
C LEU A 125 3.72 -6.71 12.01
N PRO A 126 3.35 -5.92 13.03
CA PRO A 126 3.93 -6.07 14.37
C PRO A 126 3.74 -7.46 14.97
N ALA A 127 2.57 -8.09 14.76
CA ALA A 127 2.33 -9.45 15.22
C ALA A 127 3.23 -10.48 14.50
N ILE A 128 3.42 -10.33 13.18
CA ILE A 128 4.36 -11.13 12.40
C ILE A 128 5.80 -10.93 12.90
N ALA A 129 6.21 -9.70 13.15
CA ALA A 129 7.53 -9.39 13.69
C ALA A 129 7.73 -10.03 15.08
N ALA A 130 6.71 -10.00 15.94
CA ALA A 130 6.74 -10.68 17.24
C ALA A 130 6.86 -12.21 17.07
N ALA A 131 6.19 -12.80 16.09
CA ALA A 131 6.31 -14.22 15.78
C ALA A 131 7.73 -14.57 15.31
N PHE A 132 8.34 -13.79 14.44
CA PHE A 132 9.74 -13.97 14.03
C PHE A 132 10.70 -13.91 15.23
N TYR A 133 10.51 -12.93 16.11
CA TYR A 133 11.34 -12.78 17.29
C TYR A 133 11.19 -13.96 18.27
N SER A 134 9.95 -14.41 18.51
CA SER A 134 9.67 -15.49 19.46
C SER A 134 10.19 -16.85 18.98
N THR A 135 10.10 -17.13 17.69
CA THR A 135 10.54 -18.39 17.06
C THR A 135 12.04 -18.44 16.77
N ALA A 136 12.72 -17.28 16.80
CA ALA A 136 14.16 -17.21 16.54
C ALA A 136 14.99 -17.87 17.65
N LYS A 137 16.12 -18.47 17.24
CA LYS A 137 17.12 -18.98 18.17
C LYS A 137 17.62 -17.86 19.09
N PRO A 138 17.85 -18.14 20.40
CA PRO A 138 18.27 -17.12 21.36
C PRO A 138 19.47 -16.27 20.90
N GLU A 139 20.45 -16.91 20.23
CA GLU A 139 21.67 -16.26 19.76
C GLU A 139 21.42 -15.22 18.67
N ARG A 140 20.32 -15.35 17.92
CA ARG A 140 19.94 -14.45 16.81
C ARG A 140 18.99 -13.33 17.24
N ARG A 141 18.38 -13.45 18.44
CA ARG A 141 17.34 -12.48 18.89
C ARG A 141 17.87 -11.06 19.03
N ALA A 142 19.11 -10.89 19.48
CA ALA A 142 19.71 -9.56 19.61
C ALA A 142 19.83 -8.86 18.26
N GLY A 143 20.33 -9.55 17.22
CA GLY A 143 20.42 -9.01 15.86
C GLY A 143 19.04 -8.73 15.24
N LEU A 144 18.09 -9.64 15.43
CA LEU A 144 16.71 -9.45 14.94
C LEU A 144 16.03 -8.24 15.57
N ARG A 145 16.23 -7.99 16.86
CA ARG A 145 15.66 -6.83 17.56
C ARG A 145 16.10 -5.50 16.92
N VAL A 146 17.34 -5.42 16.52
CA VAL A 146 17.90 -4.19 15.87
C VAL A 146 17.21 -3.91 14.54
N ILE A 147 16.82 -4.95 13.80
CA ILE A 147 16.15 -4.83 12.50
C ILE A 147 14.64 -4.64 12.69
N LEU A 148 14.01 -5.44 13.54
CA LEU A 148 12.55 -5.45 13.70
C LEU A 148 12.01 -4.20 14.39
N ALA A 149 12.72 -3.65 15.40
CA ALA A 149 12.20 -2.51 16.16
C ALA A 149 11.99 -1.24 15.29
N PRO A 150 12.97 -0.77 14.51
CA PRO A 150 12.75 0.37 13.63
C PRO A 150 11.74 0.06 12.52
N ALA A 151 11.70 -1.17 12.01
CA ALA A 151 10.76 -1.58 10.98
C ALA A 151 9.31 -1.60 11.50
N ILE A 152 9.08 -2.04 12.77
CA ILE A 152 7.77 -1.93 13.42
C ILE A 152 7.37 -0.47 13.59
N ILE A 153 8.27 0.39 14.04
CA ILE A 153 8.00 1.83 14.19
C ILE A 153 7.62 2.44 12.83
N ALA A 154 8.37 2.14 11.77
CA ALA A 154 8.08 2.61 10.42
C ALA A 154 6.68 2.15 9.95
N SER A 155 6.32 0.89 10.20
CA SER A 155 5.01 0.35 9.82
C SER A 155 3.87 1.00 10.61
N VAL A 156 3.98 1.07 11.93
CA VAL A 156 2.90 1.54 12.80
C VAL A 156 2.73 3.06 12.72
N VAL A 157 3.83 3.81 12.74
CA VAL A 157 3.79 5.28 12.81
C VAL A 157 3.66 5.90 11.43
N CYS A 158 4.47 5.46 10.48
CA CYS A 158 4.56 6.07 9.13
C CYS A 158 3.80 5.27 8.05
N GLY A 159 3.28 4.08 8.36
CA GLY A 159 2.60 3.24 7.38
C GLY A 159 3.53 2.58 6.34
N VAL A 160 4.84 2.62 6.56
CA VAL A 160 5.87 2.03 5.65
C VAL A 160 6.07 0.57 6.01
N THR A 161 5.60 -0.34 5.17
CA THR A 161 5.52 -1.79 5.45
C THR A 161 6.67 -2.59 4.89
N GLU A 162 7.30 -2.11 3.83
CA GLU A 162 8.32 -2.79 3.05
C GLU A 162 9.48 -3.34 3.90
N PRO A 163 9.99 -2.63 4.93
CA PRO A 163 11.07 -3.18 5.76
C PRO A 163 10.69 -4.47 6.50
N LEU A 164 9.43 -4.65 6.88
CA LEU A 164 8.94 -5.87 7.51
C LEU A 164 8.58 -6.95 6.48
N GLU A 165 7.89 -6.56 5.41
CA GLU A 165 7.42 -7.48 4.38
C GLU A 165 8.57 -8.11 3.61
N PHE A 166 9.63 -7.36 3.28
CA PHE A 166 10.81 -7.85 2.59
C PHE A 166 11.56 -8.93 3.38
N LEU A 167 11.45 -8.96 4.72
CA LEU A 167 12.06 -10.03 5.52
C LEU A 167 11.56 -11.42 5.15
N PHE A 168 10.30 -11.55 4.76
CA PHE A 168 9.72 -12.86 4.41
C PHE A 168 9.28 -12.98 2.95
N MET A 169 9.03 -11.88 2.25
CA MET A 169 8.61 -11.89 0.85
C MET A 169 9.61 -12.60 -0.06
N PHE A 170 10.89 -12.27 0.07
CA PHE A 170 11.94 -12.88 -0.77
C PHE A 170 12.44 -14.21 -0.24
N THR A 171 12.38 -14.43 1.08
CA THR A 171 12.89 -15.67 1.70
C THR A 171 11.84 -16.78 1.70
N HIS A 172 10.58 -16.45 1.86
CA HIS A 172 9.47 -17.38 1.96
C HIS A 172 8.22 -16.84 1.21
N PRO A 173 8.19 -16.85 -0.12
CA PRO A 173 7.08 -16.29 -0.92
C PRO A 173 5.72 -16.88 -0.55
N GLY A 174 5.68 -18.15 -0.13
CA GLY A 174 4.45 -18.80 0.35
C GLY A 174 3.88 -18.17 1.62
N LEU A 175 4.74 -17.69 2.55
CA LEU A 175 4.30 -16.94 3.72
C LEU A 175 3.78 -15.55 3.33
N PHE A 176 4.40 -14.92 2.34
CA PHE A 176 3.92 -13.65 1.82
C PHE A 176 2.55 -13.79 1.15
N LEU A 177 2.35 -14.84 0.35
CA LEU A 177 1.03 -15.13 -0.24
C LEU A 177 -0.02 -15.39 0.84
N LEU A 178 0.30 -16.18 1.87
CA LEU A 178 -0.58 -16.42 3.02
C LEU A 178 -0.93 -15.09 3.74
N TYR A 179 0.05 -14.23 3.95
CA TYR A 179 -0.14 -12.89 4.51
C TYR A 179 -1.10 -12.05 3.66
N ALA A 180 -0.93 -12.04 2.34
CA ALA A 180 -1.81 -11.31 1.42
C ALA A 180 -3.26 -11.83 1.49
N VAL A 181 -3.46 -13.15 1.54
CA VAL A 181 -4.78 -13.78 1.69
C VAL A 181 -5.41 -13.45 3.05
N LEU A 182 -4.66 -13.56 4.14
CA LEU A 182 -5.17 -13.24 5.48
C LEU A 182 -5.52 -11.75 5.61
N SER A 183 -4.72 -10.85 5.01
CA SER A 183 -5.01 -9.42 4.95
C SER A 183 -6.32 -9.14 4.20
N SER A 184 -6.53 -9.80 3.08
CA SER A 184 -7.77 -9.74 2.28
C SER A 184 -8.98 -10.22 3.09
N CYS A 185 -8.88 -11.37 3.75
CA CYS A 185 -9.94 -11.92 4.59
C CYS A 185 -10.29 -10.97 5.75
N LEU A 186 -9.27 -10.40 6.41
CA LEU A 186 -9.46 -9.44 7.49
C LEU A 186 -10.17 -8.17 6.99
N ALA A 187 -9.74 -7.60 5.88
CA ALA A 187 -10.35 -6.42 5.29
C ALA A 187 -11.82 -6.66 4.90
N THR A 188 -12.12 -7.82 4.32
CA THR A 188 -13.48 -8.24 4.01
C THR A 188 -14.33 -8.34 5.29
N ALA A 189 -13.82 -9.04 6.30
CA ALA A 189 -14.52 -9.20 7.57
C ALA A 189 -14.80 -7.86 8.26
N MET A 190 -13.81 -6.97 8.33
CA MET A 190 -13.98 -5.65 8.91
C MET A 190 -15.05 -4.84 8.19
N ASN A 191 -15.05 -4.86 6.85
CA ASN A 191 -16.04 -4.15 6.07
C ASN A 191 -17.45 -4.74 6.27
N LEU A 192 -17.59 -6.07 6.38
CA LEU A 192 -18.86 -6.75 6.71
C LEU A 192 -19.41 -6.33 8.08
N PHE A 193 -18.54 -6.09 9.06
CA PHE A 193 -18.93 -5.57 10.38
C PHE A 193 -19.10 -4.05 10.42
N GLY A 194 -19.03 -3.37 9.27
CA GLY A 194 -19.19 -1.92 9.20
C GLY A 194 -17.98 -1.11 9.68
N ILE A 195 -16.84 -1.76 9.89
CA ILE A 195 -15.62 -1.11 10.35
C ILE A 195 -14.87 -0.58 9.14
N VAL A 196 -14.85 0.74 9.01
CA VAL A 196 -14.08 1.47 7.99
C VAL A 196 -13.28 2.57 8.66
N GLY A 197 -12.15 2.91 8.07
CA GLY A 197 -11.28 3.98 8.60
C GLY A 197 -10.00 4.09 7.79
N ILE A 198 -9.30 5.21 7.92
CA ILE A 198 -8.06 5.49 7.21
C ILE A 198 -6.88 5.32 8.16
N PHE A 199 -6.13 4.24 7.98
CA PHE A 199 -4.86 3.96 8.66
C PHE A 199 -3.73 3.64 7.68
N SER A 200 -3.93 3.91 6.40
CA SER A 200 -2.94 3.59 5.38
C SER A 200 -1.64 4.39 5.51
N GLY A 201 -1.68 5.55 6.14
CA GLY A 201 -0.50 6.32 6.54
C GLY A 201 0.09 5.95 7.91
N GLY A 202 -0.36 4.87 8.54
CA GLY A 202 -0.02 4.55 9.92
C GLY A 202 -0.86 5.33 10.92
N LEU A 203 -0.27 5.65 12.07
CA LEU A 203 -0.93 6.44 13.13
C LEU A 203 -0.70 7.95 13.01
N MET A 204 0.08 8.39 12.03
CA MET A 204 0.22 9.80 11.66
C MET A 204 -0.77 10.10 10.53
#